data_7d43c6f849b7531e212bd001334cecbe
#
_entry.id   7d43c6f849b7531e212bd001334cecbe
#
_cell.length_a   1.000
_cell.length_b   1.000
_cell.length_c   1.000
_cell.angle_alpha   90.00
_cell.angle_beta   90.00
_cell.angle_gamma   90.00
#
_symmetry.space_group_name_H-M   'P 1'
#
loop_
_entity.id
_entity.type
_entity.pdbx_description
1 polymer ?
#
loop_
_entity_poly.entity_id
_entity_poly.type
_entity_poly.pdbx_seq_one_letter_code
_entity_poly.pdbx_strand_id
1 'polypeptide(L)'
;MNGINVALVGVGNCASSLVQGLSHYSNGGSNDALGLMHWDLGGYRPKDVKIVAAWDIDRRKVGTDVADAIFAKPNCTAVFCDHVGPTGVKVEMGNILDGYSDHMADYPDDRTFLPADLKAPSKDEVVKRLIDSRTDVMMNYLPVGSQLATEFYAACALEAKVAFVNNIPVFIASNPEWAKRFADANVPLLGDDIKAQLGATIVHRVLTDLFAKRGVSLDRTYQLNTG
;
A
#
# COMPACT_ATOMS: atom_id res chain seq x y z
N MET A 1 10.51 22.64 -1.31
CA MET A 1 9.37 21.99 -0.61
C MET A 1 9.96 20.94 0.32
N ASN A 2 9.33 20.68 1.47
CA ASN A 2 9.72 19.55 2.31
C ASN A 2 9.26 18.26 1.59
N GLY A 3 10.03 17.17 1.72
CA GLY A 3 9.62 15.88 1.18
C GLY A 3 8.36 15.34 1.86
N ILE A 4 7.74 14.30 1.30
CA ILE A 4 6.58 13.60 1.85
C ILE A 4 7.05 12.36 2.60
N ASN A 5 6.76 12.29 3.87
CA ASN A 5 7.10 11.16 4.74
C ASN A 5 5.98 10.11 4.72
N VAL A 6 6.30 8.90 4.29
CA VAL A 6 5.32 7.81 4.12
C VAL A 6 5.59 6.68 5.10
N ALA A 7 4.55 6.24 5.77
CA ALA A 7 4.53 5.00 6.55
C ALA A 7 3.85 3.88 5.76
N LEU A 8 4.40 2.66 5.83
CA LEU A 8 3.87 1.48 5.15
C LEU A 8 3.25 0.50 6.14
N VAL A 9 2.06 0.05 5.87
CA VAL A 9 1.40 -1.06 6.59
C VAL A 9 1.27 -2.22 5.62
N GLY A 10 2.05 -3.27 5.87
CA GLY A 10 2.28 -4.38 4.95
C GLY A 10 3.44 -4.09 3.97
N VAL A 11 4.53 -4.84 4.12
CA VAL A 11 5.73 -4.76 3.27
C VAL A 11 5.69 -5.92 2.26
N GLY A 12 4.54 -6.05 1.58
CA GLY A 12 4.26 -7.06 0.56
C GLY A 12 4.65 -6.62 -0.85
N ASN A 13 4.03 -7.26 -1.86
CA ASN A 13 4.29 -7.01 -3.29
C ASN A 13 4.05 -5.54 -3.69
N CYS A 14 2.98 -4.92 -3.20
CA CYS A 14 2.67 -3.52 -3.53
C CYS A 14 3.70 -2.56 -2.93
N ALA A 15 4.10 -2.78 -1.68
CA ALA A 15 5.17 -2.00 -1.04
C ALA A 15 6.51 -2.20 -1.76
N SER A 16 6.82 -3.44 -2.20
CA SER A 16 8.01 -3.74 -2.99
C SER A 16 8.03 -2.93 -4.29
N SER A 17 6.92 -2.92 -5.03
CA SER A 17 6.81 -2.10 -6.26
C SER A 17 6.98 -0.61 -5.99
N LEU A 18 6.39 -0.09 -4.91
CA LEU A 18 6.52 1.32 -4.55
C LEU A 18 7.98 1.67 -4.24
N VAL A 19 8.62 0.93 -3.34
CA VAL A 19 9.99 1.24 -2.88
C VAL A 19 11.01 1.10 -4.01
N GLN A 20 10.89 0.05 -4.84
CA GLN A 20 11.68 -0.08 -6.07
C GLN A 20 11.45 1.12 -7.01
N GLY A 21 10.19 1.52 -7.20
CA GLY A 21 9.81 2.66 -8.04
C GLY A 21 10.42 3.97 -7.54
N LEU A 22 10.36 4.23 -6.24
CA LEU A 22 10.98 5.42 -5.64
C LEU A 22 12.48 5.46 -5.92
N SER A 23 13.18 4.32 -5.77
CA SER A 23 14.60 4.22 -6.08
C SER A 23 14.89 4.40 -7.57
N HIS A 24 14.13 3.71 -8.43
CA HIS A 24 14.29 3.75 -9.89
C HIS A 24 14.14 5.17 -10.46
N TYR A 25 13.11 5.89 -10.02
CA TYR A 25 12.81 7.23 -10.52
C TYR A 25 13.56 8.36 -9.80
N SER A 26 14.24 8.09 -8.68
CA SER A 26 14.91 9.14 -7.90
C SER A 26 16.03 9.85 -8.67
N ASN A 27 16.72 9.13 -9.54
CA ASN A 27 17.87 9.63 -10.31
C ASN A 27 17.52 9.98 -11.77
N GLY A 28 16.26 9.75 -12.18
CA GLY A 28 15.81 9.99 -13.55
C GLY A 28 15.37 11.42 -13.82
N GLY A 29 15.22 11.76 -15.09
CA GLY A 29 14.59 12.97 -15.59
C GLY A 29 13.16 12.71 -16.08
N SER A 30 12.45 13.77 -16.52
CA SER A 30 11.11 13.63 -17.10
C SER A 30 11.04 12.69 -18.31
N ASN A 31 12.15 12.52 -19.04
CA ASN A 31 12.24 11.60 -20.16
C ASN A 31 12.27 10.12 -19.73
N ASP A 32 12.58 9.84 -18.46
CA ASP A 32 12.63 8.50 -17.89
C ASP A 32 11.34 8.15 -17.15
N ALA A 33 10.30 8.96 -17.32
CA ALA A 33 9.02 8.80 -16.62
C ALA A 33 8.11 7.68 -17.19
N LEU A 34 8.65 6.80 -18.03
CA LEU A 34 7.91 5.65 -18.53
C LEU A 34 7.38 4.80 -17.37
N GLY A 35 6.08 4.58 -17.33
CA GLY A 35 5.41 3.87 -16.24
C GLY A 35 4.76 4.78 -15.20
N LEU A 36 5.08 6.07 -15.18
CA LEU A 36 4.37 7.05 -14.34
C LEU A 36 3.32 7.81 -15.16
N MET A 37 2.13 7.99 -14.59
CA MET A 37 1.11 8.84 -15.19
C MET A 37 1.52 10.32 -15.18
N HIS A 38 2.22 10.74 -14.14
CA HIS A 38 2.74 12.10 -13.96
C HIS A 38 4.11 12.05 -13.30
N TRP A 39 5.08 12.73 -13.89
CA TRP A 39 6.42 12.90 -13.33
C TRP A 39 6.45 13.86 -12.15
N ASP A 40 5.66 14.91 -12.25
CA ASP A 40 5.53 15.96 -11.24
C ASP A 40 4.05 16.10 -10.89
N LEU A 41 3.71 16.01 -9.62
CA LEU A 41 2.36 16.15 -9.12
C LEU A 41 2.34 17.24 -8.05
N GLY A 42 1.90 18.42 -8.43
CA GLY A 42 1.84 19.57 -7.51
C GLY A 42 3.21 20.02 -6.99
N GLY A 43 4.28 19.80 -7.76
CA GLY A 43 5.65 20.12 -7.40
C GLY A 43 6.41 19.00 -6.68
N TYR A 44 5.75 17.86 -6.40
CA TYR A 44 6.37 16.67 -5.84
C TYR A 44 6.71 15.66 -6.92
N ARG A 45 7.87 15.02 -6.76
CA ARG A 45 8.41 13.97 -7.62
C ARG A 45 8.72 12.71 -6.82
N PRO A 46 8.96 11.56 -7.45
CA PRO A 46 9.30 10.33 -6.72
C PRO A 46 10.42 10.50 -5.68
N LYS A 47 11.45 11.27 -6.00
CA LYS A 47 12.58 11.56 -5.09
C LYS A 47 12.20 12.34 -3.82
N ASP A 48 11.04 12.99 -3.82
CA ASP A 48 10.57 13.76 -2.67
C ASP A 48 9.78 12.91 -1.68
N VAL A 49 9.51 11.64 -2.02
CA VAL A 49 8.81 10.66 -1.17
C VAL A 49 9.84 9.84 -0.40
N LYS A 50 9.67 9.77 0.93
CA LYS A 50 10.57 9.03 1.83
C LYS A 50 9.77 8.06 2.69
N ILE A 51 10.24 6.82 2.78
CA ILE A 51 9.70 5.88 3.75
C ILE A 51 10.31 6.22 5.12
N VAL A 52 9.46 6.36 6.15
CA VAL A 52 9.89 6.76 7.50
C VAL A 52 9.44 5.79 8.59
N ALA A 53 8.48 4.93 8.32
CA ALA A 53 8.05 3.84 9.18
C ALA A 53 7.48 2.69 8.34
N ALA A 54 7.55 1.47 8.83
CA ALA A 54 6.98 0.31 8.16
C ALA A 54 6.61 -0.77 9.18
N TRP A 55 5.48 -1.45 8.95
CA TRP A 55 5.00 -2.58 9.74
C TRP A 55 4.71 -3.77 8.86
N ASP A 56 5.11 -4.94 9.31
CA ASP A 56 4.79 -6.24 8.71
C ASP A 56 4.71 -7.30 9.82
N ILE A 57 4.15 -8.45 9.53
CA ILE A 57 4.04 -9.56 10.48
C ILE A 57 5.04 -10.68 10.21
N ASP A 58 5.68 -10.70 9.03
CA ASP A 58 6.54 -11.79 8.61
C ASP A 58 7.92 -11.72 9.28
N ARG A 59 8.32 -12.83 9.95
CA ARG A 59 9.61 -12.94 10.66
C ARG A 59 10.84 -12.73 9.79
N ARG A 60 10.69 -12.86 8.46
CA ARG A 60 11.78 -12.64 7.49
C ARG A 60 11.97 -11.18 7.16
N LYS A 61 11.01 -10.33 7.54
CA LYS A 61 11.00 -8.89 7.26
C LYS A 61 11.15 -8.05 8.52
N VAL A 62 10.46 -8.44 9.60
CA VAL A 62 10.50 -7.71 10.87
C VAL A 62 11.93 -7.64 11.39
N GLY A 63 12.39 -6.44 11.71
CA GLY A 63 13.76 -6.15 12.19
C GLY A 63 14.77 -5.85 11.08
N THR A 64 14.44 -6.12 9.79
CA THR A 64 15.32 -5.78 8.65
C THR A 64 15.03 -4.40 8.09
N ASP A 65 15.97 -3.82 7.33
CA ASP A 65 15.70 -2.58 6.60
C ASP A 65 14.62 -2.80 5.53
N VAL A 66 13.79 -1.80 5.30
CA VAL A 66 12.74 -1.86 4.27
C VAL A 66 13.33 -2.19 2.90
N ALA A 67 14.54 -1.69 2.58
CA ALA A 67 15.22 -1.97 1.32
C ALA A 67 15.50 -3.47 1.10
N ASP A 68 15.71 -4.23 2.18
CA ASP A 68 15.91 -5.68 2.13
C ASP A 68 14.56 -6.42 2.25
N ALA A 69 13.70 -5.94 3.15
CA ALA A 69 12.41 -6.56 3.43
C ALA A 69 11.51 -6.68 2.19
N ILE A 70 11.55 -5.71 1.27
CA ILE A 70 10.76 -5.72 0.04
C ILE A 70 11.10 -6.89 -0.91
N PHE A 71 12.27 -7.50 -0.78
CA PHE A 71 12.71 -8.66 -1.56
C PHE A 71 12.55 -9.98 -0.81
N ALA A 72 12.27 -9.92 0.49
CA ALA A 72 12.08 -11.13 1.29
C ALA A 72 10.80 -11.86 0.91
N LYS A 73 10.82 -13.19 0.98
CA LYS A 73 9.63 -14.04 0.79
C LYS A 73 8.53 -13.66 1.80
N PRO A 74 7.26 -13.85 1.45
CA PRO A 74 6.72 -14.45 0.24
C PRO A 74 6.63 -13.50 -0.97
N ASN A 75 7.25 -12.31 -0.91
CA ASN A 75 7.18 -11.36 -2.03
C ASN A 75 7.65 -12.03 -3.34
N CYS A 76 6.87 -11.81 -4.39
CA CYS A 76 7.10 -12.34 -5.73
C CYS A 76 7.00 -11.25 -6.81
N THR A 77 7.00 -9.99 -6.42
CA THR A 77 7.03 -8.84 -7.33
C THR A 77 8.25 -8.92 -8.23
N ALA A 78 8.08 -8.57 -9.51
CA ALA A 78 9.20 -8.45 -10.43
C ALA A 78 10.25 -7.47 -9.88
N VAL A 79 11.50 -7.87 -9.95
CA VAL A 79 12.62 -7.01 -9.58
C VAL A 79 13.01 -6.19 -10.81
N PHE A 80 12.65 -4.92 -10.82
CA PHE A 80 13.01 -3.96 -11.88
C PHE A 80 14.01 -2.91 -11.40
N CYS A 81 14.27 -2.86 -10.09
CA CYS A 81 15.31 -2.08 -9.46
C CYS A 81 15.94 -2.93 -8.35
N ASP A 82 17.05 -3.57 -8.62
CA ASP A 82 17.76 -4.48 -7.72
C ASP A 82 18.68 -3.73 -6.72
N HIS A 83 18.99 -2.48 -7.01
CA HIS A 83 19.81 -1.62 -6.17
C HIS A 83 18.98 -0.55 -5.46
N VAL A 84 18.24 -0.97 -4.44
CA VAL A 84 17.58 -0.05 -3.52
C VAL A 84 18.55 0.27 -2.39
N GLY A 85 18.96 1.53 -2.28
CA GLY A 85 19.82 1.97 -1.19
C GLY A 85 19.16 1.82 0.17
N PRO A 86 19.93 1.65 1.27
CA PRO A 86 19.38 1.56 2.62
C PRO A 86 18.43 2.70 2.94
N THR A 87 17.23 2.37 3.41
CA THR A 87 16.26 3.38 3.82
C THR A 87 16.55 3.93 5.22
N GLY A 88 17.29 3.18 6.04
CA GLY A 88 17.50 3.45 7.45
C GLY A 88 16.27 3.17 8.31
N VAL A 89 15.22 2.59 7.72
CA VAL A 89 13.96 2.26 8.39
C VAL A 89 13.85 0.74 8.54
N LYS A 90 13.84 0.28 9.78
CA LYS A 90 13.56 -1.12 10.09
C LYS A 90 12.07 -1.38 10.09
N VAL A 91 11.67 -2.52 9.52
CA VAL A 91 10.30 -3.01 9.60
C VAL A 91 9.99 -3.39 11.04
N GLU A 92 8.96 -2.79 11.61
CA GLU A 92 8.48 -3.08 12.96
C GLU A 92 7.40 -4.17 12.92
N MET A 93 7.20 -4.87 14.07
CA MET A 93 6.11 -5.83 14.19
C MET A 93 4.77 -5.15 14.00
N GLY A 94 3.94 -5.69 13.13
CA GLY A 94 2.59 -5.22 12.87
C GLY A 94 1.55 -5.93 13.75
N ASN A 95 0.32 -5.42 13.72
CA ASN A 95 -0.81 -6.07 14.38
C ASN A 95 -1.44 -7.10 13.44
N ILE A 96 -1.51 -8.37 13.85
CA ILE A 96 -1.98 -9.46 13.00
C ILE A 96 -3.50 -9.39 12.83
N LEU A 97 -4.25 -9.32 13.95
CA LEU A 97 -5.72 -9.35 13.98
C LEU A 97 -6.28 -10.41 13.01
N ASP A 98 -7.01 -9.95 11.99
CA ASP A 98 -7.57 -10.79 10.92
C ASP A 98 -6.73 -10.81 9.64
N GLY A 99 -5.52 -10.26 9.67
CA GLY A 99 -4.60 -10.20 8.52
C GLY A 99 -3.92 -11.52 8.17
N TYR A 100 -4.11 -12.56 8.98
CA TYR A 100 -3.60 -13.90 8.76
C TYR A 100 -4.72 -14.92 9.01
N SER A 101 -5.05 -15.72 8.00
CA SER A 101 -6.09 -16.75 8.07
C SER A 101 -5.47 -18.13 8.24
N ASP A 102 -6.15 -19.02 8.95
CA ASP A 102 -5.66 -20.37 9.28
C ASP A 102 -5.21 -21.17 8.03
N HIS A 103 -5.95 -21.05 6.92
CA HIS A 103 -5.60 -21.72 5.67
C HIS A 103 -4.25 -21.28 5.09
N MET A 104 -3.72 -20.12 5.47
CA MET A 104 -2.41 -19.68 5.02
C MET A 104 -1.27 -20.56 5.55
N ALA A 105 -1.49 -21.26 6.67
CA ALA A 105 -0.53 -22.22 7.25
C ALA A 105 -0.36 -23.48 6.39
N ASP A 106 -1.30 -23.78 5.49
CA ASP A 106 -1.26 -24.95 4.61
C ASP A 106 -0.37 -24.75 3.38
N TYR A 107 0.08 -23.54 3.11
CA TYR A 107 0.95 -23.22 1.98
C TYR A 107 2.44 -23.41 2.33
N PRO A 108 3.29 -23.71 1.34
CA PRO A 108 4.73 -23.72 1.52
C PRO A 108 5.27 -22.39 2.06
N ASP A 109 6.31 -22.45 2.86
CA ASP A 109 6.91 -21.28 3.54
C ASP A 109 7.27 -20.11 2.60
N ASP A 110 7.61 -20.40 1.35
CA ASP A 110 7.96 -19.38 0.36
C ASP A 110 6.74 -18.71 -0.29
N ARG A 111 5.52 -19.20 0.02
CA ARG A 111 4.24 -18.72 -0.54
C ARG A 111 3.26 -18.22 0.51
N THR A 112 3.64 -18.25 1.76
CA THR A 112 2.81 -17.80 2.88
C THR A 112 3.57 -16.86 3.80
N PHE A 113 2.83 -16.14 4.64
CA PHE A 113 3.40 -15.36 5.74
C PHE A 113 3.85 -16.31 6.87
N LEU A 114 4.98 -15.98 7.47
CA LEU A 114 5.50 -16.66 8.67
C LEU A 114 5.48 -15.65 9.82
N PRO A 115 4.40 -15.59 10.61
CA PRO A 115 4.27 -14.59 11.67
C PRO A 115 5.45 -14.63 12.63
N ALA A 116 5.98 -13.45 12.96
CA ALA A 116 7.03 -13.32 13.96
C ALA A 116 6.45 -13.53 15.36
N ASP A 117 7.20 -14.23 16.20
CA ASP A 117 6.86 -14.42 17.62
C ASP A 117 7.30 -13.17 18.42
N LEU A 118 6.60 -12.07 18.16
CA LEU A 118 6.84 -10.78 18.80
C LEU A 118 5.51 -10.17 19.24
N LYS A 119 5.55 -9.38 20.30
CA LYS A 119 4.39 -8.67 20.78
C LYS A 119 3.90 -7.67 19.72
N ALA A 120 2.62 -7.76 19.36
CA ALA A 120 1.97 -6.76 18.50
C ALA A 120 1.95 -5.38 19.19
N PRO A 121 2.11 -4.29 18.43
CA PRO A 121 2.07 -2.95 18.99
C PRO A 121 0.66 -2.59 19.45
N SER A 122 0.57 -1.84 20.53
CA SER A 122 -0.65 -1.15 20.93
C SER A 122 -0.95 0.01 19.96
N LYS A 123 -2.19 0.51 20.02
CA LYS A 123 -2.57 1.69 19.27
C LYS A 123 -1.68 2.90 19.59
N ASP A 124 -1.42 3.14 20.88
CA ASP A 124 -0.60 4.27 21.34
C ASP A 124 0.84 4.18 20.84
N GLU A 125 1.40 2.95 20.78
CA GLU A 125 2.75 2.73 20.23
C GLU A 125 2.81 3.07 18.74
N VAL A 126 1.80 2.67 17.95
CA VAL A 126 1.71 3.02 16.51
C VAL A 126 1.51 4.53 16.33
N VAL A 127 0.58 5.14 17.08
CA VAL A 127 0.33 6.59 17.03
C VAL A 127 1.61 7.37 17.37
N LYS A 128 2.29 6.99 18.46
CA LYS A 128 3.55 7.60 18.85
C LYS A 128 4.60 7.47 17.75
N ARG A 129 4.73 6.29 17.13
CA ARG A 129 5.68 6.05 16.04
C ARG A 129 5.41 6.94 14.83
N LEU A 130 4.14 7.12 14.45
CA LEU A 130 3.72 8.02 13.37
C LEU A 130 4.12 9.48 13.65
N ILE A 131 3.91 9.94 14.88
CA ILE A 131 4.25 11.31 15.31
C ILE A 131 5.77 11.49 15.33
N ASP A 132 6.51 10.58 15.98
CA ASP A 132 7.96 10.65 16.12
C ASP A 132 8.68 10.62 14.75
N SER A 133 8.16 9.85 13.81
CA SER A 133 8.68 9.78 12.43
C SER A 133 8.22 10.94 11.53
N ARG A 134 7.38 11.84 12.03
CA ARG A 134 6.79 12.93 11.25
C ARG A 134 6.12 12.43 9.97
N THR A 135 5.38 11.36 10.07
CA THR A 135 4.66 10.77 8.95
C THR A 135 3.60 11.73 8.43
N ASP A 136 3.58 11.95 7.13
CA ASP A 136 2.53 12.75 6.44
C ASP A 136 1.40 11.84 5.94
N VAL A 137 1.75 10.65 5.42
CA VAL A 137 0.81 9.71 4.81
C VAL A 137 1.11 8.29 5.28
N MET A 138 0.08 7.58 5.69
CA MET A 138 0.11 6.13 5.93
C MET A 138 -0.55 5.39 4.76
N MET A 139 0.18 4.47 4.13
CA MET A 139 -0.31 3.64 3.04
C MET A 139 -0.59 2.22 3.53
N ASN A 140 -1.82 1.76 3.36
CA ASN A 140 -2.26 0.43 3.74
C ASN A 140 -2.15 -0.54 2.56
N TYR A 141 -1.32 -1.56 2.71
CA TYR A 141 -1.07 -2.66 1.77
C TYR A 141 -1.27 -4.03 2.43
N LEU A 142 -2.12 -4.11 3.44
CA LEU A 142 -2.46 -5.38 4.09
C LEU A 142 -3.09 -6.37 3.11
N PRO A 143 -3.09 -7.66 3.42
CA PRO A 143 -3.78 -8.66 2.61
C PRO A 143 -5.28 -8.40 2.50
N VAL A 144 -5.88 -8.85 1.39
CA VAL A 144 -7.34 -8.83 1.21
C VAL A 144 -8.02 -9.60 2.35
N GLY A 145 -9.08 -9.03 2.91
CA GLY A 145 -9.82 -9.62 4.04
C GLY A 145 -9.40 -9.09 5.41
N SER A 146 -8.34 -8.29 5.51
CA SER A 146 -7.85 -7.71 6.76
C SER A 146 -8.70 -6.51 7.23
N GLN A 147 -9.98 -6.75 7.56
CA GLN A 147 -10.91 -5.70 7.97
C GLN A 147 -10.49 -5.06 9.29
N LEU A 148 -10.33 -5.87 10.33
CA LEU A 148 -10.01 -5.38 11.68
C LEU A 148 -8.63 -4.70 11.73
N ALA A 149 -7.64 -5.28 11.03
CA ALA A 149 -6.32 -4.70 10.96
C ALA A 149 -6.32 -3.35 10.21
N THR A 150 -7.08 -3.24 9.13
CA THR A 150 -7.23 -1.98 8.39
C THR A 150 -7.89 -0.90 9.23
N GLU A 151 -8.97 -1.23 9.94
CA GLU A 151 -9.66 -0.30 10.85
C GLU A 151 -8.76 0.14 12.01
N PHE A 152 -7.93 -0.77 12.52
CA PHE A 152 -6.94 -0.45 13.56
C PHE A 152 -5.96 0.62 13.06
N TYR A 153 -5.34 0.42 11.89
CA TYR A 153 -4.38 1.38 11.35
C TYR A 153 -5.04 2.68 10.88
N ALA A 154 -6.26 2.64 10.34
CA ALA A 154 -7.03 3.84 10.02
C ALA A 154 -7.32 4.67 11.28
N ALA A 155 -7.64 4.02 12.42
CA ALA A 155 -7.83 4.69 13.69
C ALA A 155 -6.52 5.30 14.24
N CYS A 156 -5.37 4.62 14.06
CA CYS A 156 -4.06 5.15 14.43
C CYS A 156 -3.70 6.40 13.60
N ALA A 157 -3.89 6.33 12.27
CA ALA A 157 -3.62 7.44 11.37
C ALA A 157 -4.48 8.68 11.71
N LEU A 158 -5.77 8.46 11.94
CA LEU A 158 -6.72 9.51 12.32
C LEU A 158 -6.30 10.22 13.62
N GLU A 159 -5.91 9.45 14.64
CA GLU A 159 -5.47 9.99 15.93
C GLU A 159 -4.15 10.75 15.82
N ALA A 160 -3.20 10.22 15.04
CA ALA A 160 -1.92 10.88 14.76
C ALA A 160 -2.04 12.08 13.80
N LYS A 161 -3.22 12.36 13.23
CA LYS A 161 -3.46 13.39 12.19
C LYS A 161 -2.65 13.15 10.91
N VAL A 162 -2.46 11.89 10.55
CA VAL A 162 -1.75 11.43 9.37
C VAL A 162 -2.76 11.06 8.29
N ALA A 163 -2.54 11.51 7.04
CA ALA A 163 -3.38 11.11 5.91
C ALA A 163 -3.35 9.58 5.73
N PHE A 164 -4.50 8.99 5.39
CA PHE A 164 -4.62 7.54 5.22
C PHE A 164 -4.99 7.19 3.78
N VAL A 165 -4.18 6.34 3.15
CA VAL A 165 -4.43 5.81 1.81
C VAL A 165 -4.67 4.32 1.90
N ASN A 166 -5.92 3.91 1.68
CA ASN A 166 -6.32 2.50 1.72
C ASN A 166 -6.22 1.88 0.33
N ASN A 167 -5.25 0.99 0.13
CA ASN A 167 -4.98 0.36 -1.16
C ASN A 167 -5.55 -1.06 -1.28
N ILE A 168 -6.44 -1.46 -0.36
CA ILE A 168 -7.06 -2.79 -0.38
C ILE A 168 -8.60 -2.67 -0.38
N PRO A 169 -9.34 -3.71 -0.83
CA PRO A 169 -10.79 -3.68 -0.93
C PRO A 169 -11.51 -3.86 0.44
N VAL A 170 -11.10 -3.07 1.42
CA VAL A 170 -11.79 -2.87 2.70
C VAL A 170 -12.38 -1.48 2.70
N PHE A 171 -13.67 -1.34 3.00
CA PHE A 171 -14.38 -0.07 2.89
C PHE A 171 -14.08 0.86 4.06
N ILE A 172 -13.11 1.74 3.88
CA ILE A 172 -12.79 2.84 4.79
C ILE A 172 -13.21 4.17 4.16
N ALA A 173 -12.66 4.54 3.00
CA ALA A 173 -13.00 5.81 2.35
C ALA A 173 -14.44 5.82 1.82
N SER A 174 -14.94 4.66 1.38
CA SER A 174 -16.33 4.49 0.92
C SER A 174 -17.35 4.28 2.06
N ASN A 175 -16.88 4.13 3.29
CA ASN A 175 -17.75 4.00 4.46
C ASN A 175 -18.08 5.41 5.00
N PRO A 176 -19.39 5.82 5.05
CA PRO A 176 -19.77 7.17 5.46
C PRO A 176 -19.34 7.56 6.87
N GLU A 177 -19.29 6.60 7.81
CA GLU A 177 -18.88 6.87 9.20
C GLU A 177 -17.37 7.17 9.27
N TRP A 178 -16.54 6.36 8.61
CA TRP A 178 -15.10 6.60 8.51
C TRP A 178 -14.81 7.90 7.77
N ALA A 179 -15.43 8.11 6.60
CA ALA A 179 -15.27 9.33 5.82
C ALA A 179 -15.62 10.58 6.66
N LYS A 180 -16.72 10.53 7.43
CA LYS A 180 -17.11 11.61 8.33
C LYS A 180 -16.07 11.86 9.43
N ARG A 181 -15.54 10.82 10.07
CA ARG A 181 -14.52 10.95 11.14
C ARG A 181 -13.25 11.62 10.62
N PHE A 182 -12.79 11.25 9.43
CA PHE A 182 -11.62 11.87 8.81
C PHE A 182 -11.90 13.33 8.39
N ALA A 183 -13.08 13.60 7.82
CA ALA A 183 -13.49 14.96 7.46
C ALA A 183 -13.61 15.87 8.69
N ASP A 184 -14.26 15.43 9.75
CA ASP A 184 -14.40 16.19 11.01
C ASP A 184 -13.03 16.51 11.65
N ALA A 185 -12.06 15.61 11.45
CA ALA A 185 -10.70 15.78 11.94
C ALA A 185 -9.81 16.61 11.00
N ASN A 186 -10.29 16.97 9.81
CA ASN A 186 -9.55 17.62 8.72
C ASN A 186 -8.29 16.82 8.33
N VAL A 187 -8.41 15.49 8.23
CA VAL A 187 -7.35 14.56 7.82
C VAL A 187 -7.72 13.96 6.48
N PRO A 188 -6.84 14.00 5.46
CA PRO A 188 -7.10 13.40 4.15
C PRO A 188 -7.29 11.88 4.24
N LEU A 189 -8.27 11.37 3.48
CA LEU A 189 -8.56 9.95 3.35
C LEU A 189 -8.74 9.63 1.86
N LEU A 190 -8.02 8.64 1.35
CA LEU A 190 -8.15 8.12 -0.01
C LEU A 190 -8.36 6.60 0.04
N GLY A 191 -9.14 6.11 -0.90
CA GLY A 191 -9.40 4.67 -1.08
C GLY A 191 -10.73 4.48 -1.82
N ASP A 192 -11.27 3.33 -1.86
CA ASP A 192 -10.64 2.09 -1.38
C ASP A 192 -10.15 1.32 -2.60
N ASP A 193 -9.15 0.47 -2.35
CA ASP A 193 -8.51 -0.38 -3.34
C ASP A 193 -7.60 0.34 -4.35
N ILE A 194 -6.53 -0.32 -4.73
CA ILE A 194 -5.58 0.17 -5.74
C ILE A 194 -6.00 -0.34 -7.12
N LYS A 195 -5.95 0.53 -8.13
CA LYS A 195 -6.24 0.16 -9.52
C LYS A 195 -4.96 -0.06 -10.31
N ALA A 196 -4.95 -1.12 -11.12
CA ALA A 196 -3.91 -1.26 -12.15
C ALA A 196 -4.03 -0.13 -13.17
N GLN A 197 -2.88 0.34 -13.68
CA GLN A 197 -2.85 1.34 -14.76
C GLN A 197 -3.57 0.84 -16.02
N LEU A 198 -3.35 -0.43 -16.36
CA LEU A 198 -4.01 -1.12 -17.46
C LEU A 198 -4.30 -2.55 -17.01
N GLY A 199 -5.52 -2.83 -16.68
CA GLY A 199 -5.98 -4.15 -16.24
C GLY A 199 -7.29 -4.50 -16.89
N ALA A 200 -7.80 -5.70 -16.62
CA ALA A 200 -9.03 -6.22 -17.21
C ALA A 200 -10.20 -5.24 -17.08
N THR A 201 -10.38 -4.61 -15.92
CA THR A 201 -11.46 -3.64 -15.68
C THR A 201 -11.34 -2.39 -16.57
N ILE A 202 -10.14 -1.85 -16.77
CA ILE A 202 -9.95 -0.68 -17.63
C ILE A 202 -10.22 -1.03 -19.09
N VAL A 203 -9.66 -2.15 -19.57
CA VAL A 203 -9.89 -2.64 -20.93
C VAL A 203 -11.37 -2.89 -21.17
N HIS A 204 -12.06 -3.55 -20.24
CA HIS A 204 -13.47 -3.83 -20.31
C HIS A 204 -14.32 -2.55 -20.42
N ARG A 205 -14.05 -1.55 -19.58
CA ARG A 205 -14.74 -0.25 -19.64
C ARG A 205 -14.53 0.47 -20.97
N VAL A 206 -13.31 0.46 -21.50
CA VAL A 206 -13.00 1.09 -22.80
C VAL A 206 -13.77 0.39 -23.93
N LEU A 207 -13.83 -0.95 -23.93
CA LEU A 207 -14.57 -1.71 -24.94
C LEU A 207 -16.07 -1.46 -24.84
N THR A 208 -16.66 -1.44 -23.66
CA THR A 208 -18.10 -1.19 -23.49
C THR A 208 -18.48 0.24 -23.90
N ASP A 209 -17.64 1.23 -23.59
CA ASP A 209 -17.83 2.61 -24.04
C ASP A 209 -17.71 2.75 -25.57
N LEU A 210 -16.77 2.01 -26.17
CA LEU A 210 -16.64 1.96 -27.63
C LEU A 210 -17.90 1.41 -28.30
N PHE A 211 -18.51 0.35 -27.76
CA PHE A 211 -19.77 -0.20 -28.31
C PHE A 211 -20.89 0.86 -28.28
N ALA A 212 -21.07 1.53 -27.14
CA ALA A 212 -22.04 2.60 -27.00
C ALA A 212 -21.81 3.74 -28.02
N LYS A 213 -20.56 4.20 -28.16
CA LYS A 213 -20.16 5.25 -29.10
C LYS A 213 -20.33 4.85 -30.58
N ARG A 214 -20.32 3.56 -30.87
CA ARG A 214 -20.53 3.03 -32.21
C ARG A 214 -22.01 2.66 -32.51
N GLY A 215 -22.94 2.95 -31.58
CA GLY A 215 -24.33 2.66 -31.69
C GLY A 215 -24.68 1.18 -31.55
N VAL A 216 -23.80 0.40 -30.95
CA VAL A 216 -24.04 -1.02 -30.66
C VAL A 216 -24.61 -1.15 -29.26
N SER A 217 -25.76 -1.78 -29.12
CA SER A 217 -26.37 -2.09 -27.84
C SER A 217 -25.63 -3.26 -27.18
N LEU A 218 -25.18 -3.06 -25.97
CA LEU A 218 -24.58 -4.13 -25.18
C LEU A 218 -25.66 -4.76 -24.31
N ASP A 219 -26.02 -6.00 -24.61
CA ASP A 219 -27.01 -6.74 -23.84
C ASP A 219 -26.43 -7.30 -22.54
N ARG A 220 -25.29 -7.98 -22.64
CA ARG A 220 -24.61 -8.60 -21.49
C ARG A 220 -23.10 -8.57 -21.67
N THR A 221 -22.41 -8.50 -20.53
CA THR A 221 -20.97 -8.63 -20.51
C THR A 221 -20.51 -9.28 -19.21
N TYR A 222 -19.43 -10.04 -19.29
CA TYR A 222 -18.84 -10.74 -18.15
C TYR A 222 -17.33 -10.53 -18.14
N GLN A 223 -16.77 -10.36 -16.94
CA GLN A 223 -15.34 -10.39 -16.72
C GLN A 223 -15.04 -11.55 -15.78
N LEU A 224 -14.29 -12.53 -16.25
CA LEU A 224 -13.85 -13.66 -15.45
C LEU A 224 -12.36 -13.54 -15.21
N ASN A 225 -11.96 -13.53 -13.94
CA ASN A 225 -10.57 -13.56 -13.53
C ASN A 225 -10.23 -15.02 -13.20
N THR A 226 -9.23 -15.57 -13.90
CA THR A 226 -8.65 -16.88 -13.60
C THR A 226 -7.31 -16.66 -12.94
N GLY A 227 -7.13 -17.24 -11.74
CA GLY A 227 -5.87 -17.23 -10.98
C GLY A 227 -4.99 -18.41 -11.33
#